data_28b22bc2fed117c730fb89793cd7bd2f
#
_entry.id   28b22bc2fed117c730fb89793cd7bd2f
#
_cell.length_a   1.000
_cell.length_b   1.000
_cell.length_c   1.000
_cell.angle_alpha   90.00
_cell.angle_beta   90.00
_cell.angle_gamma   90.00
#
_symmetry.space_group_name_H-M   'P 1'
#
loop_
_entity.id
_entity.type
_entity.pdbx_description
1 polymer ?
#
loop_
_entity_poly.entity_id
_entity_poly.type
_entity_poly.pdbx_seq_one_letter_code
_entity_poly.pdbx_strand_id
1 'polypeptide(L)'
;VEISTQSTKPARILLVDDDPIMRELAAAKLVDAGHEVVTAENGAVAYDRMGQKDIDLVISDLDMPVLNGFQLTDKIRNSRFFGETPVIVITGSESRNAVDEAFAAGATSFLAKPINWALFTHSVRFVLRASEDQKALRIARDLAEAGSQFKDNLMSVMSHELRTPLNAIIGFGQLLGEQFERENDHLHREYSDYIVDGGKRLLNSVSDMLLASDACSGPIAINETDCTVGDVIDLACSALDKAITLANADLKVVIQDRETEICCDRSLVARAITKLLDNSIKFSERGVKIVLGASVLENRSLAILVKDDGPGLSQEILATATQPFSQSDMSLRRSKEGLGLGLPLVIAIAEAHGGVFKLEATPGAGAKAVLVFPESRIKQASKQVAATG
;
A
#
# COMPACT_ATOMS: atom_id res chain seq x y z
N VAL A 1 -15.14 -42.63 1.62
CA VAL A 1 -14.38 -41.42 1.39
C VAL A 1 -15.28 -40.27 1.83
N GLU A 2 -15.14 -39.83 3.08
CA GLU A 2 -15.82 -38.62 3.58
C GLU A 2 -15.32 -37.42 2.81
N ILE A 3 -16.17 -36.86 1.96
CA ILE A 3 -15.95 -35.56 1.36
C ILE A 3 -16.10 -34.55 2.49
N SER A 4 -14.97 -34.06 3.01
CA SER A 4 -14.95 -32.99 3.99
C SER A 4 -15.70 -31.78 3.39
N THR A 5 -16.84 -31.46 3.98
CA THR A 5 -17.58 -30.22 3.75
C THR A 5 -16.71 -29.07 4.24
N GLN A 6 -15.80 -28.59 3.39
CA GLN A 6 -15.13 -27.31 3.63
C GLN A 6 -16.23 -26.24 3.65
N SER A 7 -16.46 -25.69 4.83
CA SER A 7 -17.35 -24.57 5.09
C SER A 7 -16.91 -23.41 4.19
N THR A 8 -17.67 -23.12 3.14
CA THR A 8 -17.48 -21.91 2.35
C THR A 8 -17.74 -20.71 3.26
N LYS A 9 -16.83 -19.75 3.23
CA LYS A 9 -17.00 -18.47 3.93
C LYS A 9 -18.37 -17.89 3.55
N PRO A 10 -19.14 -17.35 4.51
CA PRO A 10 -20.40 -16.67 4.21
C PRO A 10 -20.18 -15.60 3.15
N ALA A 11 -20.86 -15.70 2.01
CA ALA A 11 -20.81 -14.72 0.93
C ALA A 11 -22.07 -13.84 0.98
N ARG A 12 -21.95 -12.59 0.59
CA ARG A 12 -23.09 -11.68 0.47
C ARG A 12 -23.59 -11.71 -0.97
N ILE A 13 -24.81 -12.19 -1.15
CA ILE A 13 -25.44 -12.43 -2.44
C ILE A 13 -26.57 -11.42 -2.67
N LEU A 14 -26.55 -10.71 -3.79
CA LEU A 14 -27.64 -9.86 -4.23
C LEU A 14 -28.56 -10.68 -5.15
N LEU A 15 -29.77 -10.92 -4.69
CA LEU A 15 -30.82 -11.64 -5.44
C LEU A 15 -31.84 -10.67 -6.01
N VAL A 16 -32.02 -10.71 -7.32
CA VAL A 16 -32.89 -9.79 -8.06
C VAL A 16 -33.93 -10.58 -8.85
N ASP A 17 -35.19 -10.40 -8.52
CA ASP A 17 -36.32 -11.04 -9.19
C ASP A 17 -37.57 -10.18 -8.92
N ASP A 18 -38.41 -9.93 -9.91
CA ASP A 18 -39.63 -9.13 -9.74
C ASP A 18 -40.75 -9.93 -9.09
N ASP A 19 -40.75 -11.28 -9.22
CA ASP A 19 -41.71 -12.15 -8.55
C ASP A 19 -41.34 -12.28 -7.05
N PRO A 20 -42.18 -11.79 -6.13
CA PRO A 20 -41.88 -11.84 -4.70
C PRO A 20 -41.81 -13.28 -4.15
N ILE A 21 -42.56 -14.23 -4.74
CA ILE A 21 -42.57 -15.62 -4.26
C ILE A 21 -41.24 -16.30 -4.63
N MET A 22 -40.81 -16.15 -5.89
CA MET A 22 -39.53 -16.67 -6.34
C MET A 22 -38.36 -16.05 -5.60
N ARG A 23 -38.43 -14.74 -5.36
CA ARG A 23 -37.41 -14.01 -4.59
C ARG A 23 -37.29 -14.51 -3.14
N GLU A 24 -38.42 -14.71 -2.44
CA GLU A 24 -38.40 -15.26 -1.08
C GLU A 24 -37.89 -16.68 -1.02
N LEU A 25 -38.36 -17.54 -1.93
CA LEU A 25 -37.95 -18.95 -1.98
C LEU A 25 -36.44 -19.10 -2.26
N ALA A 26 -35.92 -18.36 -3.24
CA ALA A 26 -34.50 -18.40 -3.55
C ALA A 26 -33.65 -17.81 -2.42
N ALA A 27 -34.10 -16.72 -1.81
CA ALA A 27 -33.42 -16.13 -0.64
C ALA A 27 -33.35 -17.11 0.54
N ALA A 28 -34.44 -17.80 0.86
CA ALA A 28 -34.46 -18.81 1.94
C ALA A 28 -33.44 -19.92 1.66
N LYS A 29 -33.34 -20.42 0.43
CA LYS A 29 -32.38 -21.46 0.05
C LYS A 29 -30.93 -21.01 0.18
N LEU A 30 -30.62 -19.76 -0.11
CA LEU A 30 -29.29 -19.19 0.02
C LEU A 30 -28.91 -18.96 1.49
N VAL A 31 -29.87 -18.49 2.31
CA VAL A 31 -29.69 -18.35 3.76
C VAL A 31 -29.47 -19.71 4.42
N ASP A 32 -30.26 -20.72 4.05
CA ASP A 32 -30.08 -22.11 4.53
C ASP A 32 -28.70 -22.66 4.14
N ALA A 33 -28.14 -22.21 3.01
CA ALA A 33 -26.78 -22.56 2.58
C ALA A 33 -25.67 -21.75 3.29
N GLY A 34 -26.03 -20.84 4.20
CA GLY A 34 -25.08 -20.08 5.03
C GLY A 34 -24.62 -18.74 4.42
N HIS A 35 -25.34 -18.20 3.43
CA HIS A 35 -25.01 -16.94 2.79
C HIS A 35 -25.84 -15.77 3.37
N GLU A 36 -25.29 -14.56 3.31
CA GLU A 36 -26.05 -13.33 3.57
C GLU A 36 -26.75 -12.89 2.27
N VAL A 37 -28.07 -12.67 2.33
CA VAL A 37 -28.84 -12.32 1.12
C VAL A 37 -29.38 -10.92 1.20
N VAL A 38 -29.12 -10.14 0.17
CA VAL A 38 -29.74 -8.84 -0.10
C VAL A 38 -30.68 -9.04 -1.28
N THR A 39 -31.94 -8.60 -1.17
CA THR A 39 -32.91 -8.80 -2.24
C THR A 39 -33.22 -7.48 -2.96
N ALA A 40 -33.58 -7.53 -4.24
CA ALA A 40 -34.06 -6.38 -5.01
C ALA A 40 -35.18 -6.83 -5.95
N GLU A 41 -36.12 -5.94 -6.25
CA GLU A 41 -37.30 -6.22 -7.10
C GLU A 41 -37.08 -5.89 -8.59
N ASN A 42 -35.99 -5.22 -8.93
CA ASN A 42 -35.61 -4.91 -10.29
C ASN A 42 -34.12 -4.52 -10.37
N GLY A 43 -33.59 -4.43 -11.57
CA GLY A 43 -32.17 -4.11 -11.77
C GLY A 43 -31.74 -2.72 -11.30
N ALA A 44 -32.62 -1.73 -11.29
CA ALA A 44 -32.28 -0.39 -10.84
C ALA A 44 -32.04 -0.36 -9.34
N VAL A 45 -32.96 -0.94 -8.55
CA VAL A 45 -32.83 -1.10 -7.09
C VAL A 45 -31.59 -1.97 -6.76
N ALA A 46 -31.34 -3.00 -7.56
CA ALA A 46 -30.18 -3.87 -7.40
C ALA A 46 -28.87 -3.08 -7.52
N TYR A 47 -28.73 -2.29 -8.56
CA TYR A 47 -27.52 -1.50 -8.78
C TYR A 47 -27.28 -0.47 -7.68
N ASP A 48 -28.31 0.19 -7.18
CA ASP A 48 -28.20 1.12 -6.07
C ASP A 48 -27.74 0.43 -4.77
N ARG A 49 -28.23 -0.81 -4.53
CA ARG A 49 -27.79 -1.62 -3.37
C ARG A 49 -26.34 -2.06 -3.44
N MET A 50 -25.82 -2.33 -4.66
CA MET A 50 -24.39 -2.61 -4.85
C MET A 50 -23.51 -1.44 -4.45
N GLY A 51 -23.96 -0.20 -4.61
CA GLY A 51 -23.24 0.99 -4.16
C GLY A 51 -23.17 1.16 -2.62
N GLN A 52 -24.02 0.46 -1.89
CA GLN A 52 -24.15 0.59 -0.42
C GLN A 52 -23.50 -0.56 0.34
N LYS A 53 -23.28 -1.71 -0.31
CA LYS A 53 -22.78 -2.93 0.33
C LYS A 53 -21.85 -3.68 -0.62
N ASP A 54 -20.79 -4.26 -0.07
CA ASP A 54 -19.94 -5.18 -0.83
C ASP A 54 -20.76 -6.44 -1.18
N ILE A 55 -20.88 -6.74 -2.47
CA ILE A 55 -21.61 -7.88 -3.00
C ILE A 55 -20.63 -8.85 -3.65
N ASP A 56 -20.67 -10.11 -3.22
CA ASP A 56 -19.79 -11.18 -3.73
C ASP A 56 -20.35 -11.86 -4.97
N LEU A 57 -21.68 -11.87 -5.15
CA LEU A 57 -22.37 -12.48 -6.28
C LEU A 57 -23.70 -11.79 -6.50
N VAL A 58 -24.05 -11.57 -7.76
CA VAL A 58 -25.39 -11.14 -8.20
C VAL A 58 -26.08 -12.32 -8.86
N ILE A 59 -27.34 -12.58 -8.46
CA ILE A 59 -28.25 -13.53 -9.11
C ILE A 59 -29.44 -12.73 -9.59
N SER A 60 -29.67 -12.68 -10.89
CA SER A 60 -30.70 -11.82 -11.48
C SER A 60 -31.61 -12.59 -12.42
N ASP A 61 -32.92 -12.40 -12.27
CA ASP A 61 -33.85 -12.76 -13.35
C ASP A 61 -33.55 -11.89 -14.57
N LEU A 62 -33.83 -12.43 -15.77
CA LEU A 62 -33.69 -11.70 -17.01
C LEU A 62 -34.86 -10.75 -17.26
N ASP A 63 -36.10 -11.24 -17.09
CA ASP A 63 -37.32 -10.57 -17.45
C ASP A 63 -37.89 -9.78 -16.28
N MET A 64 -37.39 -8.57 -16.09
CA MET A 64 -37.81 -7.68 -15.01
C MET A 64 -38.18 -6.29 -15.53
N PRO A 65 -39.15 -5.59 -14.89
CA PRO A 65 -39.49 -4.22 -15.25
C PRO A 65 -38.38 -3.23 -14.88
N VAL A 66 -38.41 -2.04 -15.46
CA VAL A 66 -37.53 -0.89 -15.22
C VAL A 66 -36.12 -1.11 -15.78
N LEU A 67 -35.35 -2.05 -15.24
CA LEU A 67 -34.04 -2.46 -15.72
C LEU A 67 -33.96 -3.99 -15.67
N ASN A 68 -33.90 -4.60 -16.86
CA ASN A 68 -33.86 -6.05 -16.99
C ASN A 68 -32.48 -6.65 -16.63
N GLY A 69 -32.37 -7.98 -16.55
CA GLY A 69 -31.16 -8.66 -16.15
C GLY A 69 -29.98 -8.46 -17.09
N PHE A 70 -30.21 -8.31 -18.41
CA PHE A 70 -29.15 -8.00 -19.37
C PHE A 70 -28.59 -6.60 -19.15
N GLN A 71 -29.47 -5.61 -19.02
CA GLN A 71 -29.07 -4.23 -18.77
C GLN A 71 -28.36 -4.05 -17.43
N LEU A 72 -28.81 -4.78 -16.41
CA LEU A 72 -28.13 -4.80 -15.12
C LEU A 72 -26.73 -5.37 -15.26
N THR A 73 -26.59 -6.52 -15.95
CA THR A 73 -25.29 -7.18 -16.18
C THR A 73 -24.33 -6.27 -16.94
N ASP A 74 -24.77 -5.66 -18.03
CA ASP A 74 -23.97 -4.70 -18.81
C ASP A 74 -23.54 -3.51 -17.93
N LYS A 75 -24.46 -2.95 -17.15
CA LYS A 75 -24.16 -1.84 -16.22
C LYS A 75 -23.14 -2.22 -15.15
N ILE A 76 -23.20 -3.44 -14.62
CA ILE A 76 -22.21 -3.99 -13.67
C ILE A 76 -20.85 -4.09 -14.36
N ARG A 77 -20.77 -4.67 -15.57
CA ARG A 77 -19.51 -4.85 -16.31
C ARG A 77 -18.83 -3.54 -16.68
N ASN A 78 -19.62 -2.52 -17.00
CA ASN A 78 -19.11 -1.18 -17.32
C ASN A 78 -18.78 -0.35 -16.07
N SER A 79 -19.01 -0.87 -14.86
CA SER A 79 -18.67 -0.20 -13.62
C SER A 79 -17.20 -0.41 -13.26
N ARG A 80 -16.49 0.66 -12.91
CA ARG A 80 -15.11 0.60 -12.39
C ARG A 80 -15.01 -0.15 -11.06
N PHE A 81 -16.09 -0.18 -10.28
CA PHE A 81 -16.08 -0.75 -8.92
C PHE A 81 -16.64 -2.18 -8.87
N PHE A 82 -17.60 -2.51 -9.74
CA PHE A 82 -18.35 -3.77 -9.69
C PHE A 82 -18.08 -4.68 -10.89
N GLY A 83 -17.25 -4.27 -11.85
CA GLY A 83 -17.05 -4.95 -13.11
C GLY A 83 -16.60 -6.42 -12.98
N GLU A 84 -15.98 -6.78 -11.87
CA GLU A 84 -15.49 -8.14 -11.59
C GLU A 84 -16.47 -8.98 -10.76
N THR A 85 -17.56 -8.40 -10.24
CA THR A 85 -18.55 -9.15 -9.45
C THR A 85 -19.21 -10.21 -10.33
N PRO A 86 -19.19 -11.50 -9.96
CA PRO A 86 -19.83 -12.54 -10.74
C PRO A 86 -21.34 -12.34 -10.79
N VAL A 87 -21.94 -12.64 -11.97
CA VAL A 87 -23.38 -12.51 -12.22
C VAL A 87 -23.91 -13.84 -12.73
N ILE A 88 -24.89 -14.41 -12.03
CA ILE A 88 -25.69 -15.53 -12.49
C ILE A 88 -27.02 -14.97 -12.99
N VAL A 89 -27.38 -15.30 -14.22
CA VAL A 89 -28.65 -14.91 -14.81
C VAL A 89 -29.62 -16.07 -14.79
N ILE A 90 -30.88 -15.81 -14.39
CA ILE A 90 -31.96 -16.80 -14.42
C ILE A 90 -32.82 -16.51 -15.64
N THR A 91 -33.06 -17.50 -16.51
CA THR A 91 -33.82 -17.33 -17.75
C THR A 91 -34.93 -18.36 -17.88
N GLY A 92 -36.11 -17.91 -18.36
CA GLY A 92 -37.23 -18.79 -18.68
C GLY A 92 -37.19 -19.37 -20.11
N SER A 93 -36.25 -18.89 -20.93
CA SER A 93 -36.13 -19.34 -22.34
C SER A 93 -34.94 -20.29 -22.48
N GLU A 94 -35.19 -21.51 -22.92
CA GLU A 94 -34.16 -22.47 -23.38
C GLU A 94 -33.58 -22.12 -24.75
N SER A 95 -33.99 -20.98 -25.35
CA SER A 95 -33.46 -20.58 -26.64
C SER A 95 -31.98 -20.27 -26.53
N ARG A 96 -31.18 -20.85 -27.44
CA ARG A 96 -29.72 -20.57 -27.51
C ARG A 96 -29.43 -19.07 -27.56
N ASN A 97 -30.31 -18.30 -28.20
CA ASN A 97 -30.14 -16.84 -28.30
C ASN A 97 -30.13 -16.12 -26.96
N ALA A 98 -31.00 -16.49 -25.99
CA ALA A 98 -31.05 -15.84 -24.69
C ALA A 98 -29.80 -16.16 -23.82
N VAL A 99 -29.24 -17.36 -23.96
CA VAL A 99 -28.00 -17.74 -23.29
C VAL A 99 -26.79 -17.01 -23.89
N ASP A 100 -26.74 -16.95 -25.24
CA ASP A 100 -25.68 -16.25 -25.95
C ASP A 100 -25.69 -14.73 -25.65
N GLU A 101 -26.90 -14.13 -25.58
CA GLU A 101 -27.07 -12.73 -25.18
C GLU A 101 -26.66 -12.48 -23.74
N ALA A 102 -26.95 -13.40 -22.81
CA ALA A 102 -26.52 -13.29 -21.41
C ALA A 102 -24.98 -13.27 -21.28
N PHE A 103 -24.31 -14.18 -22.00
CA PHE A 103 -22.84 -14.18 -22.02
C PHE A 103 -22.26 -12.96 -22.75
N ALA A 104 -22.88 -12.50 -23.83
CA ALA A 104 -22.47 -11.28 -24.51
C ALA A 104 -22.60 -10.03 -23.62
N ALA A 105 -23.60 -9.98 -22.74
CA ALA A 105 -23.74 -8.95 -21.72
C ALA A 105 -22.74 -9.10 -20.56
N GLY A 106 -21.98 -10.21 -20.51
CA GLY A 106 -20.95 -10.45 -19.50
C GLY A 106 -21.41 -11.25 -18.28
N ALA A 107 -22.50 -12.02 -18.39
CA ALA A 107 -22.89 -12.96 -17.34
C ALA A 107 -21.81 -14.02 -17.11
N THR A 108 -21.60 -14.39 -15.85
CA THR A 108 -20.61 -15.41 -15.46
C THR A 108 -21.19 -16.82 -15.63
N SER A 109 -22.50 -16.98 -15.40
CA SER A 109 -23.23 -18.23 -15.51
C SER A 109 -24.72 -17.95 -15.73
N PHE A 110 -25.48 -19.00 -16.06
CA PHE A 110 -26.93 -18.92 -16.16
C PHE A 110 -27.63 -20.12 -15.54
N LEU A 111 -28.90 -19.94 -15.18
CA LEU A 111 -29.79 -20.97 -14.68
C LEU A 111 -31.11 -20.93 -15.46
N ALA A 112 -31.59 -22.09 -15.91
CA ALA A 112 -32.87 -22.16 -16.64
C ALA A 112 -34.04 -22.34 -15.66
N LYS A 113 -35.17 -21.67 -15.95
CA LYS A 113 -36.47 -21.92 -15.30
C LYS A 113 -37.16 -23.13 -15.99
N PRO A 114 -37.76 -24.06 -15.25
CA PRO A 114 -37.94 -24.06 -13.80
C PRO A 114 -36.65 -24.36 -13.04
N ILE A 115 -36.35 -23.59 -11.95
CA ILE A 115 -35.12 -23.74 -11.19
C ILE A 115 -35.06 -25.10 -10.53
N ASN A 116 -33.99 -25.84 -10.79
CA ASN A 116 -33.69 -27.05 -10.05
C ASN A 116 -33.03 -26.68 -8.71
N TRP A 117 -33.85 -26.64 -7.66
CA TRP A 117 -33.41 -26.22 -6.32
C TRP A 117 -32.29 -27.08 -5.72
N ALA A 118 -32.21 -28.37 -6.12
CA ALA A 118 -31.11 -29.22 -5.68
C ALA A 118 -29.77 -28.81 -6.27
N LEU A 119 -29.75 -28.29 -7.48
CA LEU A 119 -28.54 -27.81 -8.16
C LEU A 119 -28.26 -26.32 -7.92
N PHE A 120 -29.27 -25.55 -7.53
CA PHE A 120 -29.18 -24.10 -7.37
C PHE A 120 -28.02 -23.69 -6.45
N THR A 121 -28.01 -24.20 -5.22
CA THR A 121 -26.96 -23.88 -4.24
C THR A 121 -25.58 -24.43 -4.64
N HIS A 122 -25.53 -25.53 -5.39
CA HIS A 122 -24.28 -26.04 -5.95
C HIS A 122 -23.72 -25.12 -7.04
N SER A 123 -24.56 -24.61 -7.92
CA SER A 123 -24.17 -23.66 -8.97
C SER A 123 -23.66 -22.34 -8.38
N VAL A 124 -24.35 -21.83 -7.37
CA VAL A 124 -23.91 -20.65 -6.61
C VAL A 124 -22.53 -20.86 -5.99
N ARG A 125 -22.35 -21.97 -5.29
CA ARG A 125 -21.07 -22.32 -4.67
C ARG A 125 -19.95 -22.47 -5.68
N PHE A 126 -20.25 -23.08 -6.84
CA PHE A 126 -19.27 -23.24 -7.92
C PHE A 126 -18.82 -21.88 -8.47
N VAL A 127 -19.76 -20.96 -8.75
CA VAL A 127 -19.45 -19.63 -9.27
C VAL A 127 -18.67 -18.79 -8.25
N LEU A 128 -19.04 -18.83 -6.98
CA LEU A 128 -18.30 -18.14 -5.91
C LEU A 128 -16.86 -18.63 -5.82
N ARG A 129 -16.67 -19.96 -5.79
CA ARG A 129 -15.33 -20.56 -5.73
C ARG A 129 -14.50 -20.23 -6.96
N ALA A 130 -15.07 -20.33 -8.15
CA ALA A 130 -14.37 -19.96 -9.39
C ALA A 130 -13.92 -18.50 -9.39
N SER A 131 -14.76 -17.60 -8.87
CA SER A 131 -14.41 -16.17 -8.75
C SER A 131 -13.30 -15.94 -7.72
N GLU A 132 -13.31 -16.64 -6.58
CA GLU A 132 -12.24 -16.56 -5.58
C GLU A 132 -10.91 -17.10 -6.13
N ASP A 133 -10.93 -18.26 -6.81
CA ASP A 133 -9.74 -18.85 -7.43
C ASP A 133 -9.16 -17.92 -8.51
N GLN A 134 -10.02 -17.28 -9.31
CA GLN A 134 -9.60 -16.32 -10.33
C GLN A 134 -8.98 -15.05 -9.73
N LYS A 135 -9.58 -14.51 -8.66
CA LYS A 135 -9.01 -13.37 -7.91
C LYS A 135 -7.65 -13.71 -7.30
N ALA A 136 -7.54 -14.88 -6.66
CA ALA A 136 -6.28 -15.34 -6.07
C ALA A 136 -5.17 -15.52 -7.14
N LEU A 137 -5.51 -16.12 -8.29
CA LEU A 137 -4.57 -16.29 -9.40
C LEU A 137 -4.10 -14.95 -9.97
N ARG A 138 -5.00 -13.98 -10.11
CA ARG A 138 -4.65 -12.64 -10.58
C ARG A 138 -3.71 -11.94 -9.61
N ILE A 139 -4.02 -11.96 -8.31
CA ILE A 139 -3.14 -11.38 -7.28
C ILE A 139 -1.74 -12.04 -7.33
N ALA A 140 -1.68 -13.38 -7.41
CA ALA A 140 -0.42 -14.10 -7.49
C ALA A 140 0.37 -13.75 -8.76
N ARG A 141 -0.31 -13.60 -9.91
CA ARG A 141 0.32 -13.16 -11.16
C ARG A 141 0.87 -11.75 -11.05
N ASP A 142 0.05 -10.80 -10.55
CA ASP A 142 0.44 -9.39 -10.46
C ASP A 142 1.63 -9.23 -9.48
N LEU A 143 1.67 -10.00 -8.40
CA LEU A 143 2.83 -10.07 -7.50
C LEU A 143 4.08 -10.66 -8.18
N ALA A 144 3.92 -11.72 -8.99
CA ALA A 144 5.04 -12.32 -9.71
C ALA A 144 5.58 -11.38 -10.80
N GLU A 145 4.70 -10.68 -11.53
CA GLU A 145 5.08 -9.68 -12.53
C GLU A 145 5.80 -8.48 -11.89
N ALA A 146 5.27 -7.98 -10.76
CA ALA A 146 5.92 -6.92 -9.99
C ALA A 146 7.30 -7.35 -9.48
N GLY A 147 7.44 -8.58 -8.97
CA GLY A 147 8.72 -9.14 -8.53
C GLY A 147 9.74 -9.28 -9.67
N SER A 148 9.29 -9.67 -10.87
CA SER A 148 10.15 -9.76 -12.04
C SER A 148 10.63 -8.39 -12.52
N GLN A 149 9.72 -7.40 -12.60
CA GLN A 149 10.06 -6.03 -12.96
C GLN A 149 11.00 -5.38 -11.94
N PHE A 150 10.77 -5.66 -10.65
CA PHE A 150 11.67 -5.23 -9.58
C PHE A 150 13.09 -5.75 -9.78
N LYS A 151 13.26 -7.06 -10.06
CA LYS A 151 14.55 -7.69 -10.30
C LYS A 151 15.29 -7.06 -11.49
N ASP A 152 14.58 -6.81 -12.60
CA ASP A 152 15.17 -6.26 -13.82
C ASP A 152 15.61 -4.79 -13.62
N ASN A 153 14.78 -3.98 -12.96
CA ASN A 153 15.11 -2.61 -12.59
C ASN A 153 16.26 -2.55 -11.57
N LEU A 154 16.29 -3.46 -10.59
CA LEU A 154 17.35 -3.55 -9.59
C LEU A 154 18.72 -3.67 -10.24
N MET A 155 18.88 -4.59 -11.20
CA MET A 155 20.15 -4.82 -11.89
C MET A 155 20.65 -3.60 -12.67
N SER A 156 19.75 -2.87 -13.34
CA SER A 156 20.10 -1.67 -14.09
C SER A 156 20.51 -0.51 -13.18
N VAL A 157 19.72 -0.26 -12.14
CA VAL A 157 19.95 0.85 -11.19
C VAL A 157 21.17 0.59 -10.31
N MET A 158 21.35 -0.66 -9.83
CA MET A 158 22.53 -1.05 -9.04
C MET A 158 23.85 -0.71 -9.75
N SER A 159 23.94 -0.99 -11.05
CA SER A 159 25.17 -0.71 -11.81
C SER A 159 25.51 0.78 -11.84
N HIS A 160 24.54 1.65 -11.92
CA HIS A 160 24.78 3.11 -11.97
C HIS A 160 25.08 3.69 -10.58
N GLU A 161 24.26 3.34 -9.58
CA GLU A 161 24.34 3.92 -8.23
C GLU A 161 25.52 3.38 -7.40
N LEU A 162 26.00 2.17 -7.72
CA LEU A 162 27.24 1.65 -7.14
C LEU A 162 28.48 2.24 -7.84
N ARG A 163 28.40 2.56 -9.14
CA ARG A 163 29.53 3.09 -9.91
C ARG A 163 29.94 4.48 -9.41
N THR A 164 29.00 5.35 -9.10
CA THR A 164 29.27 6.74 -8.69
C THR A 164 30.09 6.83 -7.39
N PRO A 165 29.68 6.24 -6.25
CA PRO A 165 30.49 6.28 -5.03
C PRO A 165 31.78 5.48 -5.15
N LEU A 166 31.80 4.38 -5.93
CA LEU A 166 33.00 3.61 -6.15
C LEU A 166 34.04 4.41 -6.96
N ASN A 167 33.64 5.13 -7.99
CA ASN A 167 34.50 6.03 -8.73
C ASN A 167 35.05 7.15 -7.85
N ALA A 168 34.22 7.71 -6.95
CA ALA A 168 34.68 8.71 -5.99
C ALA A 168 35.71 8.11 -5.00
N ILE A 169 35.45 6.93 -4.47
CA ILE A 169 36.39 6.22 -3.59
C ILE A 169 37.74 5.97 -4.30
N ILE A 170 37.69 5.48 -5.52
CA ILE A 170 38.90 5.18 -6.33
C ILE A 170 39.61 6.49 -6.67
N GLY A 171 38.90 7.52 -7.16
CA GLY A 171 39.52 8.78 -7.58
C GLY A 171 40.18 9.53 -6.42
N PHE A 172 39.52 9.64 -5.28
CA PHE A 172 40.12 10.26 -4.09
C PHE A 172 41.23 9.40 -3.47
N GLY A 173 41.10 8.08 -3.50
CA GLY A 173 42.18 7.17 -3.11
C GLY A 173 43.43 7.33 -3.97
N GLN A 174 43.29 7.49 -5.29
CA GLN A 174 44.39 7.75 -6.20
C GLN A 174 45.07 9.09 -5.93
N LEU A 175 44.26 10.18 -5.74
CA LEU A 175 44.77 11.50 -5.40
C LEU A 175 45.51 11.52 -4.07
N LEU A 176 45.00 10.79 -3.06
CA LEU A 176 45.71 10.57 -1.80
C LEU A 176 47.07 9.88 -2.01
N GLY A 177 47.12 8.80 -2.83
CA GLY A 177 48.35 8.07 -3.14
C GLY A 177 49.41 8.97 -3.78
N GLU A 178 49.04 9.77 -4.77
CA GLU A 178 49.94 10.71 -5.47
C GLU A 178 50.43 11.85 -4.57
N GLN A 179 49.61 12.29 -3.62
CA GLN A 179 49.92 13.44 -2.77
C GLN A 179 50.64 13.07 -1.49
N PHE A 180 50.40 11.88 -0.93
CA PHE A 180 51.16 11.33 0.19
C PHE A 180 52.68 11.26 -0.10
N GLU A 181 53.04 11.18 -1.37
CA GLU A 181 54.43 11.27 -1.80
C GLU A 181 55.00 12.68 -1.74
N ARG A 182 54.18 13.72 -1.59
CA ARG A 182 54.62 15.13 -1.74
C ARG A 182 54.55 16.01 -0.51
N GLU A 183 53.53 15.94 0.34
CA GLU A 183 53.44 16.86 1.53
C GLU A 183 52.41 16.44 2.58
N ASN A 184 52.70 16.78 3.85
CA ASN A 184 51.84 16.60 5.01
C ASN A 184 50.81 17.76 5.10
N ASP A 185 49.63 17.70 4.46
CA ASP A 185 48.72 18.83 4.36
C ASP A 185 47.25 18.51 4.78
N HIS A 186 46.52 19.55 5.18
CA HIS A 186 45.09 19.52 5.53
C HIS A 186 44.20 18.94 4.41
N LEU A 187 44.65 19.01 3.18
CA LEU A 187 43.95 18.47 2.01
C LEU A 187 43.78 16.96 2.07
N HIS A 188 44.73 16.24 2.65
CA HIS A 188 44.66 14.79 2.81
C HIS A 188 43.53 14.35 3.75
N ARG A 189 43.25 15.17 4.76
CA ARG A 189 42.13 14.95 5.68
C ARG A 189 40.80 15.09 4.94
N GLU A 190 40.67 16.11 4.11
CA GLU A 190 39.45 16.34 3.32
C GLU A 190 39.19 15.18 2.34
N TYR A 191 40.24 14.69 1.66
CA TYR A 191 40.10 13.53 0.76
C TYR A 191 39.72 12.26 1.52
N SER A 192 40.28 12.05 2.70
CA SER A 192 39.88 10.94 3.57
C SER A 192 38.42 11.02 3.98
N ASP A 193 37.92 12.22 4.32
CA ASP A 193 36.52 12.46 4.67
C ASP A 193 35.59 12.17 3.46
N TYR A 194 35.99 12.56 2.25
CA TYR A 194 35.23 12.21 1.02
C TYR A 194 35.18 10.71 0.76
N ILE A 195 36.28 9.99 1.00
CA ILE A 195 36.32 8.53 0.86
C ILE A 195 35.36 7.87 1.86
N VAL A 196 35.41 8.29 3.12
CA VAL A 196 34.54 7.77 4.18
C VAL A 196 33.09 8.05 3.90
N ASP A 197 32.75 9.25 3.47
CA ASP A 197 31.36 9.64 3.14
C ASP A 197 30.85 8.91 1.90
N GLY A 198 31.70 8.67 0.89
CA GLY A 198 31.36 7.85 -0.26
C GLY A 198 31.08 6.40 0.12
N GLY A 199 31.93 5.81 0.97
CA GLY A 199 31.75 4.46 1.49
C GLY A 199 30.47 4.30 2.31
N LYS A 200 30.15 5.26 3.19
CA LYS A 200 28.92 5.27 3.97
C LYS A 200 27.66 5.38 3.09
N ARG A 201 27.70 6.25 2.07
CA ARG A 201 26.60 6.35 1.09
C ARG A 201 26.35 5.03 0.36
N LEU A 202 27.42 4.36 -0.06
CA LEU A 202 27.33 3.06 -0.72
C LEU A 202 26.69 2.02 0.22
N LEU A 203 27.14 1.92 1.47
CA LEU A 203 26.62 0.99 2.45
C LEU A 203 25.12 1.21 2.72
N ASN A 204 24.72 2.47 2.84
CA ASN A 204 23.31 2.84 3.04
C ASN A 204 22.46 2.48 1.79
N SER A 205 22.99 2.71 0.59
CA SER A 205 22.30 2.36 -0.66
C SER A 205 22.10 0.85 -0.80
N VAL A 206 23.14 0.06 -0.51
CA VAL A 206 23.05 -1.42 -0.52
C VAL A 206 22.06 -1.92 0.53
N SER A 207 22.10 -1.34 1.75
CA SER A 207 21.17 -1.69 2.82
C SER A 207 19.70 -1.34 2.49
N ASP A 208 19.48 -0.21 1.79
CA ASP A 208 18.14 0.18 1.32
C ASP A 208 17.62 -0.79 0.26
N MET A 209 18.51 -1.25 -0.65
CA MET A 209 18.16 -2.24 -1.69
C MET A 209 17.79 -3.59 -1.09
N LEU A 210 18.59 -4.09 -0.16
CA LEU A 210 18.31 -5.37 0.51
C LEU A 210 16.96 -5.31 1.24
N LEU A 211 16.72 -4.26 2.01
CA LEU A 211 15.47 -4.10 2.76
C LEU A 211 14.26 -3.94 1.83
N ALA A 212 14.41 -3.25 0.69
CA ALA A 212 13.37 -3.16 -0.33
C ALA A 212 13.13 -4.51 -1.03
N SER A 213 14.17 -5.31 -1.28
CA SER A 213 14.06 -6.66 -1.82
C SER A 213 13.32 -7.59 -0.85
N ASP A 214 13.65 -7.52 0.45
CA ASP A 214 12.97 -8.30 1.48
C ASP A 214 11.47 -7.93 1.56
N ALA A 215 11.15 -6.63 1.47
CA ALA A 215 9.78 -6.13 1.45
C ALA A 215 8.94 -6.64 0.27
N CYS A 216 9.56 -6.87 -0.89
CA CYS A 216 8.88 -7.46 -2.06
C CYS A 216 8.67 -8.97 -1.91
N SER A 217 9.48 -9.64 -1.11
CA SER A 217 9.42 -11.09 -0.89
C SER A 217 8.48 -11.50 0.24
N GLY A 218 8.08 -10.56 1.09
CA GLY A 218 7.19 -10.77 2.23
C GLY A 218 7.32 -9.69 3.30
N PRO A 219 6.66 -9.86 4.45
CA PRO A 219 6.77 -8.91 5.56
C PRO A 219 8.21 -8.81 6.05
N ILE A 220 8.70 -7.58 6.24
CA ILE A 220 10.04 -7.34 6.81
C ILE A 220 10.08 -7.90 8.24
N ALA A 221 11.13 -8.65 8.55
CA ALA A 221 11.40 -9.07 9.92
C ALA A 221 11.77 -7.86 10.78
N ILE A 222 11.07 -7.65 11.90
CA ILE A 222 11.30 -6.55 12.83
C ILE A 222 11.83 -7.08 14.15
N ASN A 223 12.77 -6.35 14.75
CA ASN A 223 13.28 -6.63 16.10
C ASN A 223 12.61 -5.67 17.09
N GLU A 224 11.50 -6.10 17.64
CA GLU A 224 10.68 -5.28 18.53
C GLU A 224 11.37 -5.03 19.87
N THR A 225 11.48 -3.77 20.25
CA THR A 225 11.99 -3.32 21.53
C THR A 225 11.10 -2.22 22.09
N ASP A 226 11.07 -2.12 23.41
CA ASP A 226 10.41 -1.02 24.08
C ASP A 226 11.30 0.22 24.04
N CYS A 227 10.75 1.32 23.59
CA CYS A 227 11.43 2.61 23.52
C CYS A 227 10.42 3.75 23.63
N THR A 228 10.90 4.96 23.83
CA THR A 228 10.03 6.15 23.83
C THR A 228 9.95 6.75 22.42
N VAL A 229 8.87 7.48 22.15
CA VAL A 229 8.73 8.29 20.93
C VAL A 229 9.88 9.28 20.81
N GLY A 230 10.32 9.85 21.95
CA GLY A 230 11.49 10.73 22.02
C GLY A 230 12.74 10.08 21.49
N ASP A 231 13.06 8.84 21.97
CA ASP A 231 14.24 8.09 21.54
C ASP A 231 14.31 7.84 20.04
N VAL A 232 13.17 7.51 19.42
CA VAL A 232 13.09 7.24 17.98
C VAL A 232 13.34 8.51 17.18
N ILE A 233 12.73 9.62 17.60
CA ILE A 233 12.87 10.93 16.94
C ILE A 233 14.29 11.46 17.08
N ASP A 234 14.88 11.37 18.25
CA ASP A 234 16.26 11.82 18.49
C ASP A 234 17.26 11.04 17.65
N LEU A 235 17.06 9.73 17.53
CA LEU A 235 17.88 8.89 16.66
C LEU A 235 17.78 9.32 15.18
N ALA A 236 16.57 9.62 14.70
CA ALA A 236 16.35 10.08 13.34
C ALA A 236 16.97 11.46 13.07
N CYS A 237 16.82 12.42 14.00
CA CYS A 237 17.38 13.76 13.87
C CYS A 237 18.92 13.73 13.89
N SER A 238 19.52 12.98 14.82
CA SER A 238 20.99 12.85 14.94
C SER A 238 21.64 12.29 13.68
N ALA A 239 20.92 11.43 12.93
CA ALA A 239 21.41 10.88 11.66
C ALA A 239 21.53 11.93 10.55
N LEU A 240 20.86 13.07 10.68
CA LEU A 240 20.77 14.13 9.64
C LEU A 240 21.36 15.48 10.08
N ASP A 241 21.96 15.59 11.24
CA ASP A 241 22.51 16.86 11.77
C ASP A 241 23.38 17.62 10.76
N LYS A 242 24.31 16.92 10.10
CA LYS A 242 25.17 17.51 9.06
C LYS A 242 24.36 17.97 7.85
N ALA A 243 23.38 17.18 7.40
CA ALA A 243 22.57 17.49 6.23
C ALA A 243 21.66 18.71 6.48
N ILE A 244 21.04 18.78 7.67
CA ILE A 244 20.21 19.90 8.13
C ILE A 244 21.04 21.19 8.14
N THR A 245 22.25 21.15 8.71
CA THR A 245 23.16 22.30 8.79
C THR A 245 23.62 22.75 7.40
N LEU A 246 24.04 21.82 6.53
CA LEU A 246 24.49 22.14 5.17
C LEU A 246 23.40 22.73 4.27
N ALA A 247 22.16 22.26 4.42
CA ALA A 247 21.01 22.75 3.70
C ALA A 247 20.45 24.07 4.30
N ASN A 248 20.95 24.49 5.46
CA ASN A 248 20.37 25.58 6.27
C ASN A 248 18.85 25.37 6.50
N ALA A 249 18.44 24.12 6.73
CA ALA A 249 17.04 23.77 6.92
C ALA A 249 16.58 24.16 8.34
N ASP A 250 15.38 24.75 8.44
CA ASP A 250 14.74 25.10 9.71
C ASP A 250 13.87 23.92 10.17
N LEU A 251 14.47 23.00 10.96
CA LEU A 251 13.78 21.85 11.50
C LEU A 251 13.13 22.17 12.85
N LYS A 252 11.79 22.17 12.89
CA LYS A 252 11.01 22.31 14.11
C LYS A 252 10.47 20.93 14.56
N VAL A 253 10.88 20.48 15.73
CA VAL A 253 10.40 19.23 16.34
C VAL A 253 9.28 19.55 17.35
N VAL A 254 8.09 18.94 17.16
CA VAL A 254 6.90 19.14 18.00
C VAL A 254 6.36 17.77 18.42
N ILE A 255 6.64 17.37 19.63
CA ILE A 255 6.19 16.08 20.18
C ILE A 255 5.22 16.36 21.32
N GLN A 256 4.01 15.79 21.25
CA GLN A 256 2.97 15.98 22.26
C GLN A 256 3.40 15.38 23.61
N ASP A 257 3.96 14.18 23.58
CA ASP A 257 4.50 13.49 24.75
C ASP A 257 5.71 12.65 24.33
N ARG A 258 6.91 13.05 24.77
CA ARG A 258 8.17 12.37 24.44
C ARG A 258 8.32 11.02 25.14
N GLU A 259 7.70 10.88 26.31
CA GLU A 259 7.79 9.70 27.17
C GLU A 259 6.77 8.61 26.78
N THR A 260 5.94 8.85 25.77
CA THR A 260 5.04 7.81 25.26
C THR A 260 5.84 6.58 24.85
N GLU A 261 5.63 5.48 25.59
CA GLU A 261 6.29 4.20 25.32
C GLU A 261 5.64 3.47 24.14
N ILE A 262 6.47 2.98 23.23
CA ILE A 262 6.07 2.21 22.04
C ILE A 262 6.89 0.93 21.93
N CYS A 263 6.24 -0.13 21.44
CA CYS A 263 6.89 -1.39 21.09
C CYS A 263 7.13 -1.44 19.58
N CYS A 264 8.36 -1.25 19.14
CA CYS A 264 8.71 -1.20 17.72
C CYS A 264 10.17 -1.57 17.48
N ASP A 265 10.55 -1.77 16.23
CA ASP A 265 11.95 -1.76 15.83
C ASP A 265 12.41 -0.29 15.74
N ARG A 266 13.06 0.17 16.82
CA ARG A 266 13.55 1.54 16.98
C ARG A 266 14.40 1.99 15.78
N SER A 267 15.26 1.12 15.27
CA SER A 267 16.18 1.45 14.19
C SER A 267 15.46 1.60 12.84
N LEU A 268 14.51 0.73 12.55
CA LEU A 268 13.71 0.79 11.32
C LEU A 268 12.78 2.00 11.33
N VAL A 269 12.08 2.27 12.44
CA VAL A 269 11.19 3.44 12.53
C VAL A 269 11.99 4.74 12.43
N ALA A 270 13.13 4.86 13.12
CA ALA A 270 14.02 6.01 12.97
C ALA A 270 14.52 6.15 11.53
N ARG A 271 14.86 5.05 10.84
CA ARG A 271 15.26 5.04 9.42
C ARG A 271 14.13 5.55 8.51
N ALA A 272 12.88 5.15 8.76
CA ALA A 272 11.73 5.67 8.02
C ALA A 272 11.59 7.20 8.16
N ILE A 273 11.69 7.72 9.38
CA ILE A 273 11.66 9.16 9.66
C ILE A 273 12.84 9.87 8.98
N THR A 274 14.04 9.31 9.08
CA THR A 274 15.25 9.84 8.43
C THR A 274 15.05 9.96 6.92
N LYS A 275 14.43 8.96 6.25
CA LYS A 275 14.13 9.01 4.81
C LYS A 275 13.14 10.11 4.46
N LEU A 276 12.13 10.36 5.29
CA LEU A 276 11.17 11.43 5.07
C LEU A 276 11.82 12.81 5.22
N LEU A 277 12.64 13.00 6.25
CA LEU A 277 13.39 14.24 6.48
C LEU A 277 14.41 14.48 5.37
N ASP A 278 15.17 13.45 4.95
CA ASP A 278 16.14 13.55 3.85
C ASP A 278 15.46 13.93 2.54
N ASN A 279 14.29 13.37 2.24
CA ASN A 279 13.48 13.76 1.09
C ASN A 279 13.08 15.27 1.15
N SER A 280 12.61 15.73 2.30
CA SER A 280 12.23 17.13 2.50
C SER A 280 13.42 18.08 2.30
N ILE A 281 14.62 17.71 2.77
CA ILE A 281 15.85 18.49 2.56
C ILE A 281 16.28 18.44 1.09
N LYS A 282 16.30 17.25 0.51
CA LYS A 282 16.84 16.98 -0.83
C LYS A 282 16.04 17.63 -1.94
N PHE A 283 14.71 17.60 -1.86
CA PHE A 283 13.83 18.09 -2.93
C PHE A 283 13.41 19.55 -2.77
N SER A 284 13.80 20.19 -1.68
CA SER A 284 13.54 21.62 -1.44
C SER A 284 14.75 22.50 -1.77
N GLU A 285 14.54 23.78 -1.73
CA GLU A 285 15.60 24.79 -1.81
C GLU A 285 16.28 24.98 -0.43
N ARG A 286 17.42 25.70 -0.41
CA ARG A 286 18.08 26.03 0.86
C ARG A 286 17.17 26.85 1.77
N GLY A 287 17.17 26.53 3.05
CA GLY A 287 16.34 27.24 4.03
C GLY A 287 14.92 26.70 4.15
N VAL A 288 14.66 25.47 3.64
CA VAL A 288 13.36 24.79 3.79
C VAL A 288 12.96 24.70 5.26
N LYS A 289 11.67 24.95 5.52
CA LYS A 289 11.08 24.74 6.85
C LYS A 289 10.45 23.37 6.94
N ILE A 290 10.92 22.60 7.90
CA ILE A 290 10.45 21.24 8.12
C ILE A 290 9.85 21.14 9.53
N VAL A 291 8.66 20.55 9.63
CA VAL A 291 8.03 20.23 10.92
C VAL A 291 8.00 18.72 11.07
N LEU A 292 8.69 18.20 12.08
CA LEU A 292 8.61 16.85 12.54
C LEU A 292 7.70 16.81 13.78
N GLY A 293 6.54 16.18 13.65
CA GLY A 293 5.54 16.09 14.72
C GLY A 293 5.29 14.65 15.16
N ALA A 294 4.96 14.46 16.45
CA ALA A 294 4.43 13.18 16.93
C ALA A 294 3.30 13.43 17.93
N SER A 295 2.19 12.71 17.75
CA SER A 295 1.01 12.80 18.62
C SER A 295 0.23 11.50 18.67
N VAL A 296 -0.40 11.23 19.80
CA VAL A 296 -1.40 10.17 19.94
C VAL A 296 -2.75 10.73 19.52
N LEU A 297 -3.40 10.06 18.56
CA LEU A 297 -4.69 10.45 18.01
C LEU A 297 -5.84 10.01 18.94
N GLU A 298 -7.07 10.50 18.71
CA GLU A 298 -8.27 10.14 19.48
C GLU A 298 -8.55 8.63 19.48
N ASN A 299 -8.26 7.95 18.39
CA ASN A 299 -8.38 6.50 18.27
C ASN A 299 -7.18 5.74 18.89
N ARG A 300 -6.38 6.43 19.70
CA ARG A 300 -5.20 5.89 20.41
C ARG A 300 -4.09 5.35 19.51
N SER A 301 -4.07 5.68 18.22
CA SER A 301 -2.94 5.40 17.34
C SER A 301 -1.88 6.50 17.46
N LEU A 302 -0.59 6.15 17.25
CA LEU A 302 0.51 7.11 17.18
C LEU A 302 0.67 7.61 15.75
N ALA A 303 0.58 8.92 15.55
CA ALA A 303 0.92 9.57 14.28
C ALA A 303 2.27 10.27 14.38
N ILE A 304 3.17 9.98 13.43
CA ILE A 304 4.42 10.70 13.24
C ILE A 304 4.34 11.43 11.90
N LEU A 305 4.48 12.75 11.92
CA LEU A 305 4.29 13.66 10.80
C LEU A 305 5.61 14.30 10.40
N VAL A 306 5.94 14.28 9.12
CA VAL A 306 6.96 15.14 8.51
C VAL A 306 6.27 16.04 7.48
N LYS A 307 6.37 17.36 7.65
CA LYS A 307 5.80 18.34 6.75
C LYS A 307 6.87 19.34 6.35
N ASP A 308 6.97 19.65 5.07
CA ASP A 308 7.85 20.67 4.53
C ASP A 308 7.06 21.76 3.77
N ASP A 309 7.71 22.88 3.51
CA ASP A 309 7.23 23.97 2.67
C ASP A 309 7.91 23.98 1.28
N GLY A 310 8.37 22.82 0.84
CA GLY A 310 9.05 22.62 -0.42
C GLY A 310 8.14 22.76 -1.66
N PRO A 311 8.62 22.36 -2.84
CA PRO A 311 7.89 22.52 -4.10
C PRO A 311 6.64 21.65 -4.22
N GLY A 312 6.44 20.67 -3.31
CA GLY A 312 5.36 19.71 -3.40
C GLY A 312 5.49 18.75 -4.59
N LEU A 313 4.42 17.99 -4.88
CA LEU A 313 4.38 17.00 -5.95
C LEU A 313 3.14 17.22 -6.81
N SER A 314 3.25 17.01 -8.14
CA SER A 314 2.09 16.92 -9.02
C SER A 314 1.28 15.63 -8.75
N GLN A 315 0.00 15.62 -9.14
CA GLN A 315 -0.83 14.40 -8.98
C GLN A 315 -0.28 13.19 -9.73
N GLU A 316 0.36 13.41 -10.88
CA GLU A 316 1.00 12.36 -11.67
C GLU A 316 2.19 11.75 -10.93
N ILE A 317 3.04 12.59 -10.34
CA ILE A 317 4.19 12.14 -9.56
C ILE A 317 3.71 11.47 -8.26
N LEU A 318 2.70 12.03 -7.60
CA LEU A 318 2.14 11.47 -6.36
C LEU A 318 1.60 10.04 -6.57
N ALA A 319 0.96 9.79 -7.72
CA ALA A 319 0.42 8.48 -8.06
C ALA A 319 1.50 7.39 -8.24
N THR A 320 2.72 7.78 -8.59
CA THR A 320 3.85 6.86 -8.81
C THR A 320 4.93 6.95 -7.73
N ALA A 321 4.93 7.99 -6.90
CA ALA A 321 5.96 8.27 -5.89
C ALA A 321 6.16 7.14 -4.86
N THR A 322 5.13 6.34 -4.64
CA THR A 322 5.15 5.19 -3.73
C THR A 322 5.59 3.89 -4.39
N GLN A 323 5.76 3.88 -5.72
CA GLN A 323 6.25 2.70 -6.44
C GLN A 323 7.77 2.61 -6.35
N PRO A 324 8.32 1.39 -6.16
CA PRO A 324 9.76 1.20 -6.16
C PRO A 324 10.40 1.68 -7.48
N PHE A 325 11.57 2.33 -7.37
CA PHE A 325 12.34 2.87 -8.50
C PHE A 325 11.65 3.97 -9.32
N SER A 326 10.53 4.50 -8.84
CA SER A 326 9.88 5.64 -9.47
C SER A 326 10.73 6.89 -9.27
N GLN A 327 11.23 7.43 -10.38
CA GLN A 327 11.92 8.72 -10.42
C GLN A 327 11.16 9.63 -11.38
N SER A 328 10.82 10.83 -10.94
CA SER A 328 10.28 11.85 -11.82
C SER A 328 11.34 12.27 -12.82
N ASP A 329 11.07 12.14 -14.12
CA ASP A 329 11.85 12.45 -15.33
C ASP A 329 13.31 12.89 -15.14
N MET A 330 14.22 12.07 -15.68
CA MET A 330 15.68 12.25 -15.66
C MET A 330 16.18 13.50 -16.40
N SER A 331 15.31 14.28 -17.05
CA SER A 331 15.75 15.36 -17.98
C SER A 331 15.99 16.74 -17.33
N LEU A 332 15.45 17.03 -16.15
CA LEU A 332 15.47 18.39 -15.61
C LEU A 332 16.21 18.59 -14.27
N ARG A 333 16.63 17.52 -13.56
CA ARG A 333 17.33 17.65 -12.27
C ARG A 333 18.47 16.65 -12.09
N ARG A 334 19.48 16.73 -12.93
CA ARG A 334 20.72 15.90 -12.85
C ARG A 334 21.54 16.02 -11.55
N SER A 335 21.12 16.78 -10.57
CA SER A 335 21.90 17.06 -9.35
C SER A 335 21.33 16.43 -8.06
N LYS A 336 20.16 15.77 -8.10
CA LYS A 336 19.53 15.20 -6.90
C LYS A 336 19.41 13.69 -7.01
N GLU A 337 20.53 12.99 -6.73
CA GLU A 337 20.68 11.55 -6.80
C GLU A 337 19.83 10.79 -5.77
N GLY A 338 19.25 9.64 -6.14
CA GLY A 338 18.57 8.71 -5.24
C GLY A 338 17.99 7.52 -6.00
N LEU A 339 17.85 6.37 -5.34
CA LEU A 339 17.38 5.11 -5.91
C LEU A 339 15.87 5.03 -6.15
N GLY A 340 15.09 6.02 -5.72
CA GLY A 340 13.62 5.92 -5.72
C GLY A 340 13.07 4.87 -4.74
N LEU A 341 13.86 4.47 -3.74
CA LEU A 341 13.49 3.47 -2.73
C LEU A 341 13.01 4.07 -1.40
N GLY A 342 13.16 5.38 -1.20
CA GLY A 342 12.88 6.03 0.08
C GLY A 342 11.44 5.84 0.55
N LEU A 343 10.46 6.22 -0.26
CA LEU A 343 9.04 6.09 0.09
C LEU A 343 8.54 4.63 0.12
N PRO A 344 8.86 3.76 -0.84
CA PRO A 344 8.58 2.33 -0.73
C PRO A 344 9.08 1.70 0.56
N LEU A 345 10.28 2.06 1.00
CA LEU A 345 10.86 1.58 2.25
C LEU A 345 10.10 2.09 3.48
N VAL A 346 9.69 3.36 3.47
CA VAL A 346 8.86 3.95 4.53
C VAL A 346 7.54 3.20 4.66
N ILE A 347 6.90 2.87 3.53
CA ILE A 347 5.65 2.09 3.49
C ILE A 347 5.88 0.71 4.07
N ALA A 348 6.89 -0.01 3.60
CA ALA A 348 7.19 -1.37 4.04
C ALA A 348 7.51 -1.43 5.56
N ILE A 349 8.23 -0.44 6.10
CA ILE A 349 8.48 -0.33 7.53
C ILE A 349 7.18 -0.06 8.30
N ALA A 350 6.30 0.81 7.81
CA ALA A 350 5.02 1.08 8.45
C ALA A 350 4.15 -0.18 8.50
N GLU A 351 4.03 -0.88 7.37
CA GLU A 351 3.25 -2.13 7.24
C GLU A 351 3.79 -3.26 8.12
N ALA A 352 5.12 -3.42 8.20
CA ALA A 352 5.76 -4.39 9.10
C ALA A 352 5.40 -4.16 10.58
N HIS A 353 5.13 -2.92 10.95
CA HIS A 353 4.65 -2.55 12.29
C HIS A 353 3.12 -2.55 12.42
N GLY A 354 2.37 -3.02 11.40
CA GLY A 354 0.90 -3.00 11.38
C GLY A 354 0.32 -1.59 11.23
N GLY A 355 1.14 -0.63 10.81
CA GLY A 355 0.80 0.76 10.60
C GLY A 355 0.44 1.10 9.16
N VAL A 356 0.21 2.38 8.90
CA VAL A 356 -0.15 2.91 7.58
C VAL A 356 0.67 4.15 7.29
N PHE A 357 1.11 4.30 6.05
CA PHE A 357 1.74 5.52 5.53
C PHE A 357 0.74 6.33 4.69
N LYS A 358 0.74 7.65 4.85
CA LYS A 358 -0.05 8.59 4.06
C LYS A 358 0.83 9.73 3.57
N LEU A 359 0.69 10.08 2.29
CA LEU A 359 1.40 11.19 1.67
C LEU A 359 0.40 12.13 1.01
N GLU A 360 0.43 13.39 1.42
CA GLU A 360 -0.33 14.49 0.85
C GLU A 360 0.67 15.51 0.33
N ALA A 361 0.55 15.94 -0.92
CA ALA A 361 1.41 16.96 -1.48
C ALA A 361 0.62 17.80 -2.48
N THR A 362 0.94 19.10 -2.53
CA THR A 362 0.33 20.04 -3.45
C THR A 362 1.45 20.85 -4.11
N PRO A 363 1.47 21.02 -5.44
CA PRO A 363 2.45 21.82 -6.11
C PRO A 363 2.54 23.24 -5.54
N GLY A 364 3.73 23.64 -5.13
CA GLY A 364 4.00 24.95 -4.53
C GLY A 364 3.59 25.13 -3.06
N ALA A 365 3.04 24.09 -2.41
CA ALA A 365 2.58 24.15 -1.02
C ALA A 365 3.26 23.10 -0.10
N GLY A 366 4.29 22.43 -0.61
CA GLY A 366 5.05 21.43 0.13
C GLY A 366 4.44 20.04 0.14
N ALA A 367 4.99 19.17 0.98
CA ALA A 367 4.52 17.82 1.20
C ALA A 367 4.28 17.55 2.69
N LYS A 368 3.37 16.61 2.97
CA LYS A 368 3.02 16.14 4.30
C LYS A 368 2.98 14.63 4.27
N ALA A 369 3.92 14.01 4.95
CA ALA A 369 4.04 12.57 5.11
C ALA A 369 3.65 12.17 6.54
N VAL A 370 2.80 11.16 6.69
CA VAL A 370 2.30 10.70 8.00
C VAL A 370 2.46 9.20 8.11
N LEU A 371 3.17 8.76 9.14
CA LEU A 371 3.21 7.38 9.61
C LEU A 371 2.20 7.22 10.75
N VAL A 372 1.33 6.23 10.65
CA VAL A 372 0.33 5.95 11.69
C VAL A 372 0.55 4.53 12.19
N PHE A 373 0.86 4.38 13.47
CA PHE A 373 1.03 3.10 14.14
C PHE A 373 -0.20 2.78 15.00
N PRO A 374 -0.68 1.53 15.01
CA PRO A 374 -1.89 1.14 15.74
C PRO A 374 -1.72 1.25 17.26
N GLU A 375 -2.84 1.35 17.99
CA GLU A 375 -2.87 1.37 19.46
C GLU A 375 -2.11 0.21 20.10
N SER A 376 -2.11 -0.97 19.44
CA SER A 376 -1.39 -2.16 19.92
C SER A 376 0.12 -1.95 20.06
N ARG A 377 0.70 -0.93 19.44
CA ARG A 377 2.12 -0.56 19.53
C ARG A 377 2.42 0.41 20.66
N ILE A 378 1.39 1.03 21.25
CA ILE A 378 1.55 2.01 22.33
C ILE A 378 1.35 1.28 23.66
N LYS A 379 2.33 1.35 24.53
CA LYS A 379 2.19 0.87 25.89
C LYS A 379 1.37 1.87 26.70
N GLN A 380 0.38 1.39 27.43
CA GLN A 380 -0.34 2.21 28.38
C GLN A 380 0.62 2.58 29.51
N ALA A 381 0.83 3.88 29.74
CA ALA A 381 1.47 4.31 30.97
C ALA A 381 0.68 3.71 32.14
N SER A 382 1.31 2.79 32.86
CA SER A 382 0.78 2.31 34.14
C SER A 382 0.69 3.55 35.05
N LYS A 383 -0.51 4.13 35.17
CA LYS A 383 -0.79 5.05 36.26
C LYS A 383 -0.57 4.26 37.55
N GLN A 384 0.62 4.31 38.12
CA GLN A 384 0.81 4.02 39.52
C GLN A 384 -0.09 4.99 40.27
N VAL A 385 -1.27 4.47 40.64
CA VAL A 385 -2.07 5.08 41.71
C VAL A 385 -1.16 5.03 42.94
N ALA A 386 -0.48 6.13 43.23
CA ALA A 386 0.08 6.35 44.55
C ALA A 386 -1.09 6.33 45.53
N ALA A 387 -1.34 5.18 46.10
CA ALA A 387 -2.14 5.06 47.30
C ALA A 387 -1.38 5.76 48.41
N THR A 388 -1.68 7.03 48.62
CA THR A 388 -1.38 7.72 49.89
C THR A 388 -2.35 7.14 50.90
N GLY A 389 -1.83 6.23 51.77
CA GLY A 389 -2.39 5.88 53.04
C GLY A 389 -2.09 6.97 54.05
#